data_5142496da82182bd645c78bfd40e7d7d
#
_entry.id   5142496da82182bd645c78bfd40e7d7d
#
_cell.length_a   1.000
_cell.length_b   1.000
_cell.length_c   1.000
_cell.angle_alpha   90.00
_cell.angle_beta   90.00
_cell.angle_gamma   90.00
#
_symmetry.space_group_name_H-M   'P 1'
#
loop_
_entity.id
_entity.type
_entity.pdbx_description
1 polymer ?
#
loop_
_entity_poly.entity_id
_entity_poly.type
_entity_poly.pdbx_seq_one_letter_code
_entity_poly.pdbx_strand_id
1 'polypeptide(L)'
;MRISCSSLFLWDFSVEDIVEILTIAGIENMEFWAETPEFWRHRHEPEAAYKLKDTISVLSDKCTVHAPIMDLNASSYNEHVCNATIIETKWAIDLTAKLDASILTIHPGKRTVNRAPTPEDWDRFLNYLTVCIDHASKMDVTLALENPTPSVRSMCYTHIEMGNVLSKFPDLMMTFDIPHALQIDVDNAMEFIDNLNSRIINVHVGGIENGVPHYPTHLGQNPLTTNVLNRLKRSGYDNDLTIEIDDKLLSGHKSRSDKISTLVKEKIYLEQAFNS
;
A
#
# COMPACT_ATOMS: atom_id res chain seq x y z
N MET A 1 0.11 -7.96 -16.06
CA MET A 1 -0.61 -7.69 -14.79
C MET A 1 -0.50 -8.92 -13.89
N ARG A 2 -0.11 -8.74 -12.64
CA ARG A 2 -0.04 -9.81 -11.62
C ARG A 2 -0.98 -9.45 -10.48
N ILE A 3 -1.56 -10.45 -9.82
CA ILE A 3 -2.39 -10.26 -8.63
C ILE A 3 -1.53 -10.53 -7.40
N SER A 4 -1.46 -9.55 -6.52
CA SER A 4 -0.78 -9.56 -5.23
C SER A 4 -1.81 -9.43 -4.10
N CYS A 5 -1.41 -9.70 -2.88
CA CYS A 5 -2.23 -9.45 -1.70
C CYS A 5 -1.40 -8.80 -0.60
N SER A 6 -1.94 -7.75 0.01
CA SER A 6 -1.38 -7.17 1.22
C SER A 6 -1.53 -8.14 2.40
N SER A 7 -0.46 -8.37 3.15
CA SER A 7 -0.51 -9.19 4.37
C SER A 7 -1.40 -8.59 5.46
N LEU A 8 -1.82 -7.33 5.32
CA LEU A 8 -2.77 -6.66 6.21
C LEU A 8 -4.06 -7.48 6.43
N PHE A 9 -4.63 -8.04 5.36
CA PHE A 9 -5.84 -8.87 5.46
C PHE A 9 -5.64 -10.13 6.32
N LEU A 10 -4.40 -10.58 6.45
CA LEU A 10 -4.01 -11.80 7.15
C LEU A 10 -3.25 -11.51 8.46
N TRP A 11 -3.46 -10.35 9.02
CA TRP A 11 -2.80 -9.79 10.19
C TRP A 11 -2.68 -10.72 11.40
N ASP A 12 -3.68 -11.57 11.64
CA ASP A 12 -3.75 -12.44 12.80
C ASP A 12 -2.97 -13.77 12.66
N PHE A 13 -2.34 -13.98 11.49
CA PHE A 13 -1.64 -15.23 11.16
C PHE A 13 -0.12 -15.06 11.24
N SER A 14 0.58 -16.19 11.43
CA SER A 14 2.03 -16.25 11.26
C SER A 14 2.43 -16.01 9.80
N VAL A 15 3.67 -15.62 9.54
CA VAL A 15 4.14 -15.41 8.16
C VAL A 15 4.02 -16.70 7.33
N GLU A 16 4.32 -17.85 7.92
CA GLU A 16 4.18 -19.16 7.31
C GLU A 16 2.72 -19.47 6.94
N ASP A 17 1.77 -19.17 7.86
CA ASP A 17 0.34 -19.33 7.60
C ASP A 17 -0.15 -18.37 6.50
N ILE A 18 0.35 -17.12 6.47
CA ILE A 18 0.04 -16.16 5.41
C ILE A 18 0.46 -16.72 4.06
N VAL A 19 1.69 -17.20 3.93
CA VAL A 19 2.21 -17.81 2.69
C VAL A 19 1.37 -19.01 2.27
N GLU A 20 1.02 -19.90 3.20
CA GLU A 20 0.16 -21.05 2.91
C GLU A 20 -1.25 -20.65 2.46
N ILE A 21 -1.87 -19.66 3.13
CA ILE A 21 -3.18 -19.13 2.74
C ILE A 21 -3.15 -18.56 1.31
N LEU A 22 -2.14 -17.75 0.99
CA LEU A 22 -1.99 -17.16 -0.34
C LEU A 22 -1.75 -18.24 -1.41
N THR A 23 -0.91 -19.24 -1.10
CA THR A 23 -0.66 -20.37 -2.00
C THR A 23 -1.95 -21.15 -2.30
N ILE A 24 -2.76 -21.46 -1.28
CA ILE A 24 -4.04 -22.18 -1.45
C ILE A 24 -5.04 -21.30 -2.22
N ALA A 25 -5.04 -19.99 -2.02
CA ALA A 25 -5.87 -19.05 -2.78
C ALA A 25 -5.40 -18.86 -4.23
N GLY A 26 -4.23 -19.40 -4.60
CA GLY A 26 -3.62 -19.25 -5.92
C GLY A 26 -3.09 -17.83 -6.17
N ILE A 27 -2.70 -17.11 -5.13
CA ILE A 27 -2.07 -15.79 -5.20
C ILE A 27 -0.57 -16.00 -5.05
N GLU A 28 0.20 -15.58 -6.07
CA GLU A 28 1.62 -15.88 -6.18
C GLU A 28 2.50 -14.71 -5.72
N ASN A 29 1.92 -13.53 -5.48
CA ASN A 29 2.66 -12.35 -5.04
C ASN A 29 2.08 -11.79 -3.75
N MET A 30 2.93 -11.13 -2.96
CA MET A 30 2.54 -10.51 -1.70
C MET A 30 3.11 -9.10 -1.59
N GLU A 31 2.32 -8.19 -1.05
CA GLU A 31 2.85 -7.00 -0.40
C GLU A 31 2.97 -7.30 1.10
N PHE A 32 4.20 -7.37 1.57
CA PHE A 32 4.46 -7.64 2.97
C PHE A 32 4.35 -6.35 3.80
N TRP A 33 3.38 -6.28 4.67
CA TRP A 33 3.26 -5.18 5.61
C TRP A 33 4.25 -5.35 6.77
N ALA A 34 5.21 -4.44 6.87
CA ALA A 34 6.32 -4.54 7.82
C ALA A 34 5.86 -4.57 9.29
N GLU A 35 4.65 -4.07 9.59
CA GLU A 35 4.02 -4.13 10.91
C GLU A 35 3.18 -5.40 11.16
N THR A 36 3.29 -6.45 10.31
CA THR A 36 2.67 -7.75 10.60
C THR A 36 3.08 -8.21 12.00
N PRO A 37 2.15 -8.45 12.94
CA PRO A 37 2.44 -8.47 14.39
C PRO A 37 3.43 -9.52 14.83
N GLU A 38 3.46 -10.68 14.19
CA GLU A 38 4.44 -11.71 14.51
C GLU A 38 5.84 -11.24 14.12
N PHE A 39 6.05 -10.82 12.89
CA PHE A 39 7.33 -10.31 12.41
C PHE A 39 7.75 -9.05 13.18
N TRP A 40 6.83 -8.12 13.41
CA TRP A 40 7.10 -6.85 14.08
C TRP A 40 7.74 -7.01 15.46
N ARG A 41 7.32 -8.01 16.24
CA ARG A 41 7.88 -8.30 17.57
C ARG A 41 9.33 -8.75 17.52
N HIS A 42 9.76 -9.40 16.43
CA HIS A 42 11.07 -10.00 16.25
C HIS A 42 11.95 -9.28 15.21
N ARG A 43 11.47 -8.19 14.64
CA ARG A 43 12.08 -7.50 13.49
C ARG A 43 13.53 -7.07 13.65
N HIS A 44 13.99 -6.88 14.90
CA HIS A 44 15.37 -6.50 15.22
C HIS A 44 16.28 -7.68 15.53
N GLU A 45 15.79 -8.91 15.50
CA GLU A 45 16.63 -10.10 15.63
C GLU A 45 17.50 -10.25 14.37
N PRO A 46 18.77 -10.64 14.51
CA PRO A 46 19.71 -10.70 13.38
C PRO A 46 19.21 -11.53 12.19
N GLU A 47 18.49 -12.63 12.47
CA GLU A 47 18.01 -13.58 11.45
C GLU A 47 16.59 -13.25 10.93
N ALA A 48 15.89 -12.26 11.51
CA ALA A 48 14.47 -12.05 11.22
C ALA A 48 14.21 -11.78 9.73
N ALA A 49 14.98 -10.89 9.09
CA ALA A 49 14.82 -10.57 7.68
C ALA A 49 15.16 -11.78 6.76
N TYR A 50 16.16 -12.59 7.12
CA TYR A 50 16.51 -13.78 6.33
C TYR A 50 15.44 -14.86 6.44
N LYS A 51 14.92 -15.13 7.65
CA LYS A 51 13.79 -16.06 7.83
C LYS A 51 12.57 -15.62 7.06
N LEU A 52 12.24 -14.31 7.13
CA LEU A 52 11.14 -13.74 6.36
C LEU A 52 11.36 -13.97 4.86
N LYS A 53 12.54 -13.64 4.33
CA LYS A 53 12.88 -13.84 2.93
C LYS A 53 12.71 -15.31 2.50
N ASP A 54 13.27 -16.24 3.27
CA ASP A 54 13.17 -17.67 2.98
C ASP A 54 11.70 -18.12 2.95
N THR A 55 10.88 -17.64 3.91
CA THR A 55 9.46 -17.99 3.99
C THR A 55 8.65 -17.45 2.80
N ILE A 56 8.83 -16.18 2.45
CA ILE A 56 8.05 -15.55 1.36
C ILE A 56 8.50 -15.96 -0.04
N SER A 57 9.75 -16.43 -0.21
CA SER A 57 10.29 -16.88 -1.50
C SER A 57 9.54 -18.08 -2.10
N VAL A 58 8.75 -18.77 -1.30
CA VAL A 58 7.86 -19.86 -1.75
C VAL A 58 6.75 -19.33 -2.69
N LEU A 59 6.30 -18.09 -2.51
CA LEU A 59 5.27 -17.49 -3.37
C LEU A 59 5.85 -17.02 -4.70
N SER A 60 6.85 -16.15 -4.64
CA SER A 60 7.46 -15.51 -5.82
C SER A 60 8.77 -14.82 -5.42
N ASP A 61 9.67 -14.65 -6.38
CA ASP A 61 10.87 -13.83 -6.23
C ASP A 61 10.57 -12.31 -6.17
N LYS A 62 9.30 -11.92 -6.26
CA LYS A 62 8.89 -10.52 -6.36
C LYS A 62 7.83 -10.19 -5.32
N CYS A 63 8.24 -9.85 -4.12
CA CYS A 63 7.36 -9.17 -3.17
C CYS A 63 7.54 -7.66 -3.23
N THR A 64 6.53 -6.92 -2.81
CA THR A 64 6.64 -5.51 -2.42
C THR A 64 6.55 -5.40 -0.91
N VAL A 65 6.97 -4.27 -0.36
CA VAL A 65 6.89 -4.04 1.09
C VAL A 65 6.06 -2.80 1.35
N HIS A 66 5.23 -2.85 2.39
CA HIS A 66 4.53 -1.69 2.93
C HIS A 66 5.25 -1.22 4.20
N ALA A 67 5.64 0.06 4.23
CA ALA A 67 6.34 0.66 5.36
C ALA A 67 5.45 0.74 6.62
N PRO A 68 6.04 0.81 7.81
CA PRO A 68 5.31 1.09 9.04
C PRO A 68 4.61 2.44 8.98
N ILE A 69 3.37 2.48 9.47
CA ILE A 69 2.55 3.71 9.55
C ILE A 69 1.92 3.94 10.92
N MET A 70 1.84 2.91 11.76
CA MET A 70 1.18 3.02 13.06
C MET A 70 1.99 3.92 13.98
N ASP A 71 1.30 4.86 14.61
CA ASP A 71 1.89 5.88 15.50
C ASP A 71 2.95 6.79 14.85
N LEU A 72 3.13 6.68 13.52
CA LEU A 72 4.08 7.46 12.74
C LEU A 72 3.38 8.60 11.98
N ASN A 73 4.13 9.67 11.72
CA ASN A 73 3.64 10.79 10.94
C ASN A 73 4.79 11.68 10.46
N ALA A 74 5.07 11.66 9.17
CA ALA A 74 6.13 12.44 8.52
C ALA A 74 5.98 13.96 8.68
N SER A 75 4.76 14.46 8.93
CA SER A 75 4.46 15.90 9.14
C SER A 75 4.12 16.24 10.58
N SER A 76 4.42 15.36 11.53
CA SER A 76 4.07 15.59 12.94
C SER A 76 4.62 16.93 13.45
N TYR A 77 3.81 17.64 14.23
CA TYR A 77 4.27 18.81 14.97
C TYR A 77 5.34 18.45 16.03
N ASN A 78 5.35 17.19 16.48
CA ASN A 78 6.34 16.67 17.40
C ASN A 78 7.53 16.12 16.61
N GLU A 79 8.69 16.78 16.74
CA GLU A 79 9.94 16.39 16.06
C GLU A 79 10.38 14.96 16.37
N HIS A 80 10.12 14.44 17.58
CA HIS A 80 10.45 13.05 17.90
C HIS A 80 9.64 12.06 17.07
N VAL A 81 8.37 12.36 16.76
CA VAL A 81 7.54 11.51 15.87
C VAL A 81 8.05 11.61 14.44
N CYS A 82 8.39 12.81 13.94
CA CYS A 82 9.00 12.95 12.62
C CYS A 82 10.29 12.14 12.51
N ASN A 83 11.17 12.25 13.50
CA ASN A 83 12.45 11.53 13.52
C ASN A 83 12.23 10.01 13.61
N ALA A 84 11.29 9.54 14.44
CA ALA A 84 10.92 8.14 14.50
C ALA A 84 10.40 7.63 13.14
N THR A 85 9.56 8.44 12.46
CA THR A 85 9.06 8.09 11.13
C THR A 85 10.20 7.93 10.11
N ILE A 86 11.18 8.82 10.11
CA ILE A 86 12.37 8.70 9.25
C ILE A 86 13.16 7.43 9.57
N ILE A 87 13.39 7.13 10.86
CA ILE A 87 14.15 5.96 11.30
C ILE A 87 13.45 4.67 10.87
N GLU A 88 12.15 4.54 11.13
CA GLU A 88 11.37 3.35 10.79
C GLU A 88 11.24 3.20 9.27
N THR A 89 11.10 4.28 8.51
CA THR A 89 11.09 4.20 7.04
C THR A 89 12.44 3.75 6.48
N LYS A 90 13.56 4.25 7.01
CA LYS A 90 14.89 3.78 6.61
C LYS A 90 15.10 2.31 6.94
N TRP A 91 14.66 1.87 8.12
CA TRP A 91 14.66 0.46 8.46
C TRP A 91 13.84 -0.39 7.48
N ALA A 92 12.65 0.11 7.05
CA ALA A 92 11.84 -0.58 6.05
C ALA A 92 12.49 -0.61 4.66
N ILE A 93 13.24 0.44 4.27
CA ILE A 93 14.06 0.44 3.06
C ILE A 93 15.13 -0.67 3.13
N ASP A 94 15.85 -0.75 4.26
CA ASP A 94 16.86 -1.79 4.47
C ASP A 94 16.24 -3.20 4.49
N LEU A 95 15.05 -3.36 5.06
CA LEU A 95 14.29 -4.60 5.01
C LEU A 95 13.93 -4.96 3.57
N THR A 96 13.39 -4.01 2.80
CA THR A 96 13.01 -4.19 1.39
C THR A 96 14.19 -4.70 0.56
N ALA A 97 15.36 -4.08 0.71
CA ALA A 97 16.58 -4.54 0.04
C ALA A 97 17.00 -5.96 0.48
N LYS A 98 16.91 -6.29 1.78
CA LYS A 98 17.24 -7.64 2.30
C LYS A 98 16.30 -8.73 1.79
N LEU A 99 15.06 -8.37 1.46
CA LEU A 99 14.07 -9.28 0.88
C LEU A 99 14.22 -9.43 -0.65
N ASP A 100 15.20 -8.78 -1.27
CA ASP A 100 15.34 -8.62 -2.73
C ASP A 100 14.08 -8.02 -3.39
N ALA A 101 13.29 -7.30 -2.59
CA ALA A 101 12.16 -6.51 -3.08
C ALA A 101 12.67 -5.17 -3.61
N SER A 102 11.98 -4.62 -4.62
CA SER A 102 12.41 -3.37 -5.25
C SER A 102 11.48 -2.18 -4.95
N ILE A 103 10.30 -2.41 -4.40
CA ILE A 103 9.27 -1.39 -4.16
C ILE A 103 8.91 -1.36 -2.68
N LEU A 104 8.96 -0.16 -2.11
CA LEU A 104 8.46 0.13 -0.77
C LEU A 104 7.33 1.16 -0.85
N THR A 105 6.10 0.76 -0.49
CA THR A 105 4.97 1.67 -0.31
C THR A 105 5.17 2.48 0.97
N ILE A 106 5.06 3.80 0.87
CA ILE A 106 5.16 4.75 1.99
C ILE A 106 3.94 5.67 2.02
N HIS A 107 3.58 6.15 3.21
CA HIS A 107 2.49 7.11 3.37
C HIS A 107 2.96 8.57 3.46
N PRO A 108 2.14 9.52 2.98
CA PRO A 108 2.36 10.94 3.23
C PRO A 108 2.09 11.27 4.71
N GLY A 109 2.54 12.45 5.11
CA GLY A 109 2.17 13.00 6.40
C GLY A 109 0.71 13.46 6.48
N LYS A 110 0.31 13.77 7.69
CA LYS A 110 -0.97 14.44 7.97
C LYS A 110 -0.76 15.49 9.06
N ARG A 111 -1.52 16.58 9.00
CA ARG A 111 -1.49 17.57 10.07
C ARG A 111 -1.94 16.93 11.39
N THR A 112 -1.22 17.21 12.48
CA THR A 112 -1.52 16.65 13.82
C THR A 112 -2.91 17.03 14.33
N VAL A 113 -3.37 18.26 14.04
CA VAL A 113 -4.70 18.75 14.43
C VAL A 113 -5.69 18.66 13.27
N ASN A 114 -6.99 18.64 13.59
CA ASN A 114 -8.05 18.54 12.57
C ASN A 114 -8.25 19.86 11.79
N ARG A 115 -7.25 20.23 10.99
CA ARG A 115 -7.23 21.42 10.10
C ARG A 115 -6.37 21.13 8.88
N ALA A 116 -6.52 21.90 7.81
CA ALA A 116 -5.67 21.78 6.61
C ALA A 116 -4.18 21.97 6.93
N PRO A 117 -3.30 21.22 6.25
CA PRO A 117 -1.85 21.33 6.42
C PRO A 117 -1.34 22.77 6.16
N THR A 118 -0.37 23.20 6.96
CA THR A 118 0.32 24.49 6.78
C THR A 118 1.60 24.31 5.94
N PRO A 119 2.22 25.41 5.47
CA PRO A 119 3.53 25.33 4.83
C PRO A 119 4.57 24.56 5.64
N GLU A 120 4.61 24.74 6.97
CA GLU A 120 5.56 24.04 7.85
C GLU A 120 5.27 22.53 7.96
N ASP A 121 4.00 22.10 7.82
CA ASP A 121 3.66 20.69 7.74
C ASP A 121 4.18 20.09 6.43
N TRP A 122 4.04 20.82 5.31
CA TRP A 122 4.60 20.45 4.02
C TRP A 122 6.13 20.41 4.04
N ASP A 123 6.79 21.37 4.66
CA ASP A 123 8.26 21.42 4.77
C ASP A 123 8.79 20.17 5.50
N ARG A 124 8.14 19.76 6.60
CA ARG A 124 8.52 18.54 7.33
C ARG A 124 8.34 17.29 6.45
N PHE A 125 7.24 17.20 5.75
CA PHE A 125 6.99 16.08 4.83
C PHE A 125 7.99 16.03 3.68
N LEU A 126 8.27 17.16 3.04
CA LEU A 126 9.27 17.22 1.95
C LEU A 126 10.68 16.87 2.45
N ASN A 127 11.04 17.29 3.67
CA ASN A 127 12.30 16.88 4.28
C ASN A 127 12.36 15.37 4.53
N TYR A 128 11.27 14.77 5.04
CA TYR A 128 11.16 13.32 5.20
C TYR A 128 11.39 12.60 3.86
N LEU A 129 10.73 13.03 2.78
CA LEU A 129 10.91 12.45 1.45
C LEU A 129 12.35 12.57 0.97
N THR A 130 12.96 13.76 1.12
CA THR A 130 14.36 14.00 0.72
C THR A 130 15.30 12.99 1.38
N VAL A 131 15.16 12.81 2.70
CA VAL A 131 16.04 11.94 3.49
C VAL A 131 15.81 10.45 3.16
N CYS A 132 14.55 10.05 2.95
CA CYS A 132 14.21 8.65 2.65
C CYS A 132 14.57 8.26 1.22
N ILE A 133 14.35 9.14 0.24
CA ILE A 133 14.73 8.91 -1.16
C ILE A 133 16.26 8.78 -1.31
N ASP A 134 17.04 9.65 -0.63
CA ASP A 134 18.50 9.54 -0.62
C ASP A 134 18.97 8.19 -0.03
N HIS A 135 18.29 7.69 1.00
CA HIS A 135 18.61 6.37 1.57
C HIS A 135 18.20 5.23 0.62
N ALA A 136 17.00 5.30 0.05
CA ALA A 136 16.46 4.29 -0.85
C ALA A 136 17.31 4.13 -2.13
N SER A 137 17.78 5.24 -2.70
CA SER A 137 18.66 5.21 -3.88
C SER A 137 19.99 4.48 -3.64
N LYS A 138 20.51 4.49 -2.40
CA LYS A 138 21.73 3.76 -2.02
C LYS A 138 21.50 2.26 -1.85
N MET A 139 20.24 1.86 -1.64
CA MET A 139 19.82 0.48 -1.40
C MET A 139 19.15 -0.15 -2.63
N ASP A 140 19.09 0.56 -3.77
CA ASP A 140 18.39 0.15 -5.00
C ASP A 140 16.89 -0.16 -4.77
N VAL A 141 16.24 0.63 -3.90
CA VAL A 141 14.83 0.52 -3.56
C VAL A 141 14.06 1.72 -4.11
N THR A 142 12.97 1.48 -4.80
CA THR A 142 12.05 2.51 -5.27
C THR A 142 10.98 2.79 -4.21
N LEU A 143 10.85 4.04 -3.79
CA LEU A 143 9.75 4.46 -2.92
C LEU A 143 8.50 4.75 -3.76
N ALA A 144 7.38 4.21 -3.35
CA ALA A 144 6.07 4.46 -3.93
C ALA A 144 5.16 5.15 -2.90
N LEU A 145 4.85 6.42 -3.14
CA LEU A 145 3.99 7.21 -2.25
C LEU A 145 2.53 6.87 -2.50
N GLU A 146 1.81 6.48 -1.46
CA GLU A 146 0.39 6.14 -1.55
C GLU A 146 -0.51 7.37 -1.34
N ASN A 147 -1.60 7.46 -2.12
CA ASN A 147 -2.66 8.44 -1.84
C ASN A 147 -3.50 7.97 -0.63
N PRO A 148 -3.52 8.73 0.46
CA PRO A 148 -4.16 8.31 1.70
C PRO A 148 -5.67 8.51 1.69
N THR A 149 -6.36 7.91 2.67
CA THR A 149 -7.75 8.26 3.00
C THR A 149 -7.94 9.78 3.09
N PRO A 150 -8.91 10.35 2.36
CA PRO A 150 -9.14 11.79 2.33
C PRO A 150 -9.64 12.30 3.69
N SER A 151 -9.02 13.36 4.16
CA SER A 151 -9.48 14.13 5.32
C SER A 151 -8.94 15.55 5.22
N VAL A 152 -9.52 16.47 5.98
CA VAL A 152 -9.01 17.86 6.03
C VAL A 152 -7.54 17.94 6.47
N ARG A 153 -7.01 16.91 7.13
CA ARG A 153 -5.63 16.83 7.62
C ARG A 153 -4.67 16.16 6.66
N SER A 154 -5.19 15.37 5.72
CA SER A 154 -4.39 14.53 4.83
C SER A 154 -3.64 15.37 3.80
N MET A 155 -2.50 14.87 3.38
CA MET A 155 -1.66 15.42 2.31
C MET A 155 -1.63 14.41 1.16
N CYS A 156 -1.54 14.86 -0.08
CA CYS A 156 -1.46 14.00 -1.27
C CYS A 156 -2.71 13.12 -1.53
N TYR A 157 -3.88 13.49 -1.01
CA TYR A 157 -5.13 12.74 -1.24
C TYR A 157 -5.85 13.13 -2.55
N THR A 158 -5.37 14.17 -3.25
CA THR A 158 -5.81 14.55 -4.59
C THR A 158 -4.69 14.33 -5.60
N HIS A 159 -5.06 14.09 -6.88
CA HIS A 159 -4.09 13.97 -7.97
C HIS A 159 -3.22 15.22 -8.13
N ILE A 160 -3.75 16.42 -7.84
CA ILE A 160 -3.01 17.69 -7.91
C ILE A 160 -1.91 17.75 -6.85
N GLU A 161 -2.24 17.47 -5.59
CA GLU A 161 -1.25 17.49 -4.50
C GLU A 161 -0.19 16.40 -4.72
N MET A 162 -0.61 15.19 -5.09
CA MET A 162 0.29 14.08 -5.42
C MET A 162 1.22 14.46 -6.58
N GLY A 163 0.67 14.98 -7.68
CA GLY A 163 1.44 15.43 -8.85
C GLY A 163 2.47 16.51 -8.51
N ASN A 164 2.10 17.45 -7.64
CA ASN A 164 3.01 18.49 -7.16
C ASN A 164 4.20 17.92 -6.36
N VAL A 165 3.98 16.88 -5.56
CA VAL A 165 5.06 16.18 -4.85
C VAL A 165 5.91 15.37 -5.82
N LEU A 166 5.31 14.55 -6.66
CA LEU A 166 6.03 13.73 -7.63
C LEU A 166 6.88 14.56 -8.62
N SER A 167 6.43 15.76 -8.96
CA SER A 167 7.20 16.67 -9.82
C SER A 167 8.48 17.18 -9.17
N LYS A 168 8.51 17.29 -7.83
CA LYS A 168 9.71 17.70 -7.07
C LYS A 168 10.71 16.56 -6.88
N PHE A 169 10.23 15.32 -6.92
CA PHE A 169 11.04 14.12 -6.70
C PHE A 169 10.91 13.16 -7.89
N PRO A 170 11.77 13.29 -8.92
CA PRO A 170 11.70 12.45 -10.12
C PRO A 170 11.80 10.95 -9.86
N ASP A 171 12.51 10.54 -8.83
CA ASP A 171 12.73 9.13 -8.47
C ASP A 171 11.63 8.55 -7.56
N LEU A 172 10.72 9.40 -7.06
CA LEU A 172 9.57 8.94 -6.26
C LEU A 172 8.47 8.45 -7.19
N MET A 173 7.99 7.24 -6.97
CA MET A 173 6.87 6.65 -7.69
C MET A 173 5.59 6.70 -6.85
N MET A 174 4.53 6.06 -7.31
CA MET A 174 3.23 6.09 -6.67
C MET A 174 2.66 4.67 -6.50
N THR A 175 2.14 4.38 -5.31
CA THR A 175 1.13 3.36 -5.07
C THR A 175 -0.23 4.03 -5.16
N PHE A 176 -1.06 3.59 -6.11
CA PHE A 176 -2.40 4.15 -6.29
C PHE A 176 -3.43 3.31 -5.54
N ASP A 177 -3.95 3.85 -4.47
CA ASP A 177 -5.07 3.25 -3.73
C ASP A 177 -6.40 3.71 -4.32
N ILE A 178 -7.10 2.75 -4.94
CA ILE A 178 -8.40 2.98 -5.59
C ILE A 178 -9.48 3.30 -4.55
N PRO A 179 -9.69 2.52 -3.49
CA PRO A 179 -10.64 2.84 -2.42
C PRO A 179 -10.49 4.25 -1.86
N HIS A 180 -9.27 4.68 -1.56
CA HIS A 180 -9.01 6.02 -1.03
C HIS A 180 -9.41 7.13 -2.03
N ALA A 181 -9.06 6.96 -3.30
CA ALA A 181 -9.42 7.93 -4.32
C ALA A 181 -10.94 8.01 -4.52
N LEU A 182 -11.63 6.86 -4.50
CA LEU A 182 -13.08 6.76 -4.64
C LEU A 182 -13.85 7.32 -3.42
N GLN A 183 -13.23 7.51 -2.27
CA GLN A 183 -13.87 8.19 -1.13
C GLN A 183 -14.15 9.67 -1.41
N ILE A 184 -13.47 10.28 -2.37
CA ILE A 184 -13.80 11.62 -2.86
C ILE A 184 -14.92 11.48 -3.90
N ASP A 185 -14.59 10.94 -5.06
CA ASP A 185 -15.51 10.59 -6.14
C ASP A 185 -14.77 9.79 -7.23
N VAL A 186 -15.51 9.36 -8.25
CA VAL A 186 -14.95 8.60 -9.37
C VAL A 186 -14.09 9.47 -10.29
N ASP A 187 -14.38 10.74 -10.42
CA ASP A 187 -13.64 11.65 -11.27
C ASP A 187 -12.24 11.86 -10.71
N ASN A 188 -12.11 12.05 -9.40
CA ASN A 188 -10.79 12.10 -8.75
C ASN A 188 -9.98 10.82 -8.99
N ALA A 189 -10.58 9.65 -8.89
CA ALA A 189 -9.90 8.39 -9.17
C ALA A 189 -9.42 8.30 -10.63
N MET A 190 -10.23 8.75 -11.59
CA MET A 190 -9.85 8.80 -13.01
C MET A 190 -8.71 9.80 -13.26
N GLU A 191 -8.74 10.97 -12.60
CA GLU A 191 -7.72 12.00 -12.75
C GLU A 191 -6.34 11.58 -12.24
N PHE A 192 -6.26 10.70 -11.21
CA PHE A 192 -5.00 10.07 -10.84
C PHE A 192 -4.39 9.28 -12.00
N ILE A 193 -5.19 8.47 -12.68
CA ILE A 193 -4.73 7.67 -13.82
C ILE A 193 -4.36 8.58 -14.98
N ASP A 194 -5.22 9.53 -15.34
CA ASP A 194 -5.05 10.37 -16.53
C ASP A 194 -3.82 11.27 -16.43
N ASN A 195 -3.48 11.74 -15.23
CA ASN A 195 -2.38 12.67 -15.02
C ASN A 195 -1.10 12.01 -14.49
N LEU A 196 -1.18 10.86 -13.82
CA LEU A 196 -0.05 10.28 -13.09
C LEU A 196 0.28 8.83 -13.49
N ASN A 197 -0.35 8.28 -14.54
CA ASN A 197 -0.19 6.87 -14.95
C ASN A 197 1.28 6.41 -15.03
N SER A 198 2.17 7.24 -15.59
CA SER A 198 3.59 6.90 -15.74
C SER A 198 4.36 6.79 -14.41
N ARG A 199 3.73 7.21 -13.31
CA ARG A 199 4.30 7.16 -11.96
C ARG A 199 3.69 6.05 -11.12
N ILE A 200 2.55 5.46 -11.53
CA ILE A 200 1.88 4.38 -10.82
C ILE A 200 2.63 3.07 -11.07
N ILE A 201 3.22 2.50 -10.02
CA ILE A 201 3.96 1.23 -10.10
C ILE A 201 3.35 0.10 -9.26
N ASN A 202 2.45 0.43 -8.35
CA ASN A 202 1.65 -0.50 -7.56
C ASN A 202 0.23 0.05 -7.44
N VAL A 203 -0.77 -0.82 -7.36
CA VAL A 203 -2.18 -0.41 -7.20
C VAL A 203 -2.80 -1.22 -6.07
N HIS A 204 -3.32 -0.54 -5.06
CA HIS A 204 -4.13 -1.15 -4.02
C HIS A 204 -5.58 -1.24 -4.48
N VAL A 205 -6.15 -2.44 -4.41
CA VAL A 205 -7.51 -2.72 -4.86
C VAL A 205 -8.36 -3.21 -3.70
N GLY A 206 -9.45 -2.52 -3.50
CA GLY A 206 -10.54 -2.86 -2.60
C GLY A 206 -11.81 -2.18 -3.10
N GLY A 207 -12.92 -2.50 -2.46
CA GLY A 207 -14.19 -1.82 -2.69
C GLY A 207 -14.44 -0.70 -1.70
N ILE A 208 -15.55 0.01 -1.91
CA ILE A 208 -16.11 0.96 -0.94
C ILE A 208 -17.52 0.51 -0.59
N GLU A 209 -17.82 0.47 0.70
CA GLU A 209 -19.17 0.21 1.19
C GLU A 209 -19.56 1.29 2.21
N ASN A 210 -20.65 2.01 1.93
CA ASN A 210 -21.13 3.13 2.77
C ASN A 210 -20.03 4.18 3.10
N GLY A 211 -19.15 4.48 2.13
CA GLY A 211 -18.05 5.43 2.27
C GLY A 211 -16.84 4.89 3.04
N VAL A 212 -16.85 3.62 3.44
CA VAL A 212 -15.71 2.96 4.11
C VAL A 212 -14.88 2.22 3.07
N PRO A 213 -13.55 2.47 2.96
CA PRO A 213 -12.66 1.82 2.01
C PRO A 213 -12.29 0.40 2.43
N HIS A 214 -11.62 -0.32 1.56
CA HIS A 214 -11.07 -1.67 1.76
C HIS A 214 -12.15 -2.75 2.00
N TYR A 215 -13.36 -2.54 1.47
CA TYR A 215 -14.38 -3.58 1.44
C TYR A 215 -14.05 -4.60 0.36
N PRO A 216 -14.34 -5.91 0.56
CA PRO A 216 -14.12 -6.91 -0.49
C PRO A 216 -14.91 -6.58 -1.77
N THR A 217 -14.22 -6.51 -2.89
CA THR A 217 -14.80 -6.06 -4.17
C THR A 217 -15.87 -7.01 -4.69
N HIS A 218 -15.69 -8.34 -4.50
CA HIS A 218 -16.63 -9.36 -4.95
C HIS A 218 -17.99 -9.30 -4.22
N LEU A 219 -18.08 -8.72 -3.02
CA LEU A 219 -19.33 -8.65 -2.25
C LEU A 219 -20.23 -7.52 -2.70
N GLY A 220 -19.67 -6.39 -3.16
CA GLY A 220 -20.44 -5.19 -3.46
C GLY A 220 -20.84 -5.03 -4.93
N GLN A 221 -20.43 -5.92 -5.85
CA GLN A 221 -20.52 -5.69 -7.30
C GLN A 221 -20.10 -4.23 -7.62
N ASN A 222 -18.93 -3.82 -7.17
CA ASN A 222 -18.56 -2.42 -7.07
C ASN A 222 -18.25 -1.83 -8.48
N PRO A 223 -19.25 -1.23 -9.18
CA PRO A 223 -19.07 -0.75 -10.54
C PRO A 223 -18.05 0.39 -10.62
N LEU A 224 -17.84 1.11 -9.52
CA LEU A 224 -16.88 2.20 -9.47
C LEU A 224 -15.44 1.65 -9.53
N THR A 225 -15.13 0.65 -8.71
CA THR A 225 -13.82 -0.03 -8.76
C THR A 225 -13.57 -0.67 -10.12
N THR A 226 -14.58 -1.35 -10.70
CA THR A 226 -14.48 -1.92 -12.05
C THR A 226 -14.19 -0.86 -13.11
N ASN A 227 -14.84 0.30 -13.04
CA ASN A 227 -14.59 1.40 -13.98
C ASN A 227 -13.15 1.91 -13.89
N VAL A 228 -12.62 2.07 -12.68
CA VAL A 228 -11.22 2.49 -12.44
C VAL A 228 -10.24 1.44 -12.97
N LEU A 229 -10.47 0.16 -12.70
CA LEU A 229 -9.65 -0.94 -13.24
C LEU A 229 -9.64 -0.96 -14.78
N ASN A 230 -10.79 -0.76 -15.40
CA ASN A 230 -10.90 -0.63 -16.87
C ASN A 230 -10.13 0.58 -17.41
N ARG A 231 -10.11 1.69 -16.68
CA ARG A 231 -9.32 2.87 -17.06
C ARG A 231 -7.83 2.61 -16.93
N LEU A 232 -7.37 1.96 -15.86
CA LEU A 232 -5.98 1.52 -15.66
C LEU A 232 -5.53 0.62 -16.80
N LYS A 233 -6.32 -0.40 -17.16
CA LYS A 233 -6.03 -1.28 -18.28
C LYS A 233 -5.83 -0.51 -19.59
N ARG A 234 -6.77 0.42 -19.90
CA ARG A 234 -6.70 1.26 -21.13
C ARG A 234 -5.51 2.21 -21.14
N SER A 235 -4.99 2.60 -19.98
CA SER A 235 -3.78 3.43 -19.87
C SER A 235 -2.48 2.63 -20.06
N GLY A 236 -2.57 1.30 -20.24
CA GLY A 236 -1.42 0.41 -20.43
C GLY A 236 -0.74 -0.03 -19.14
N TYR A 237 -1.40 0.10 -17.98
CA TYR A 237 -0.88 -0.41 -16.71
C TYR A 237 -0.72 -1.93 -16.75
N ASP A 238 0.46 -2.44 -16.41
CA ASP A 238 0.82 -3.88 -16.46
C ASP A 238 1.62 -4.35 -15.23
N ASN A 239 1.59 -3.62 -14.13
CA ASN A 239 2.23 -4.00 -12.87
C ASN A 239 1.27 -4.75 -11.93
N ASP A 240 1.52 -4.70 -10.64
CA ASP A 240 0.76 -5.45 -9.64
C ASP A 240 -0.57 -4.77 -9.30
N LEU A 241 -1.61 -5.60 -9.19
CA LEU A 241 -2.86 -5.27 -8.50
C LEU A 241 -2.83 -5.96 -7.14
N THR A 242 -2.62 -5.19 -6.10
CA THR A 242 -2.52 -5.69 -4.72
C THR A 242 -3.89 -5.63 -4.04
N ILE A 243 -4.45 -6.78 -3.73
CA ILE A 243 -5.67 -6.88 -2.93
C ILE A 243 -5.38 -6.30 -1.56
N GLU A 244 -6.04 -5.20 -1.22
CA GLU A 244 -5.99 -4.58 0.09
C GLU A 244 -7.40 -4.39 0.64
N ILE A 245 -7.79 -5.32 1.48
CA ILE A 245 -9.12 -5.38 2.10
C ILE A 245 -9.01 -5.53 3.61
N ASP A 246 -10.04 -5.09 4.33
CA ASP A 246 -10.09 -5.13 5.78
C ASP A 246 -11.25 -6.04 6.23
N ASP A 247 -10.95 -7.02 7.08
CA ASP A 247 -11.93 -7.99 7.54
C ASP A 247 -12.85 -7.48 8.65
N LYS A 248 -12.47 -6.42 9.35
CA LYS A 248 -13.37 -5.77 10.35
C LYS A 248 -14.66 -5.26 9.73
N LEU A 249 -14.69 -5.05 8.42
CA LEU A 249 -15.88 -4.69 7.66
C LEU A 249 -16.78 -5.90 7.34
N LEU A 250 -16.27 -7.12 7.55
CA LEU A 250 -17.02 -8.35 7.41
C LEU A 250 -17.59 -8.76 8.76
N SER A 251 -18.85 -9.18 8.79
CA SER A 251 -19.48 -9.63 10.04
C SER A 251 -18.80 -10.87 10.62
N GLY A 252 -18.45 -10.84 11.89
CA GLY A 252 -17.90 -11.97 12.66
C GLY A 252 -16.39 -12.20 12.45
N HIS A 253 -15.82 -13.06 13.31
CA HIS A 253 -14.43 -13.50 13.21
C HIS A 253 -14.22 -14.35 11.94
N LYS A 254 -13.17 -14.07 11.20
CA LYS A 254 -12.87 -14.80 9.96
C LYS A 254 -11.88 -15.91 10.23
N SER A 255 -12.34 -17.14 10.03
CA SER A 255 -11.48 -18.31 10.07
C SER A 255 -10.51 -18.31 8.87
N ARG A 256 -9.46 -19.14 8.96
CA ARG A 256 -8.54 -19.36 7.85
C ARG A 256 -9.26 -19.72 6.54
N SER A 257 -10.26 -20.59 6.62
CA SER A 257 -11.06 -20.99 5.44
C SER A 257 -11.87 -19.82 4.86
N ASP A 258 -12.39 -18.92 5.71
CA ASP A 258 -13.10 -17.72 5.24
C ASP A 258 -12.15 -16.78 4.51
N LYS A 259 -10.92 -16.56 5.05
CA LYS A 259 -9.87 -15.76 4.40
C LYS A 259 -9.51 -16.31 3.02
N ILE A 260 -9.24 -17.62 2.93
CA ILE A 260 -8.95 -18.31 1.66
C ILE A 260 -10.12 -18.12 0.68
N SER A 261 -11.35 -18.41 1.10
CA SER A 261 -12.53 -18.25 0.25
C SER A 261 -12.72 -16.83 -0.25
N THR A 262 -12.46 -15.83 0.60
CA THR A 262 -12.51 -14.41 0.23
C THR A 262 -11.47 -14.11 -0.84
N LEU A 263 -10.22 -14.47 -0.62
CA LEU A 263 -9.11 -14.20 -1.55
C LEU A 263 -9.30 -14.86 -2.91
N VAL A 264 -9.82 -16.10 -2.95
CA VAL A 264 -10.16 -16.77 -4.21
C VAL A 264 -11.19 -15.96 -5.00
N LYS A 265 -12.22 -15.44 -4.33
CA LYS A 265 -13.28 -14.64 -4.98
C LYS A 265 -12.75 -13.28 -5.43
N GLU A 266 -11.90 -12.62 -4.63
CA GLU A 266 -11.24 -11.38 -5.00
C GLU A 266 -10.38 -11.56 -6.26
N LYS A 267 -9.56 -12.61 -6.28
CA LYS A 267 -8.75 -12.96 -7.45
C LYS A 267 -9.60 -13.14 -8.71
N ILE A 268 -10.65 -13.95 -8.63
CA ILE A 268 -11.57 -14.19 -9.76
C ILE A 268 -12.20 -12.87 -10.24
N TYR A 269 -12.64 -12.02 -9.30
CA TYR A 269 -13.21 -10.73 -9.65
C TYR A 269 -12.21 -9.83 -10.40
N LEU A 270 -10.96 -9.73 -9.91
CA LEU A 270 -9.93 -8.93 -10.53
C LEU A 270 -9.54 -9.47 -11.92
N GLU A 271 -9.38 -10.78 -12.07
CA GLU A 271 -9.12 -11.40 -13.36
C GLU A 271 -10.24 -11.10 -14.38
N GLN A 272 -11.50 -11.16 -13.96
CA GLN A 272 -12.64 -10.82 -14.81
C GLN A 272 -12.69 -9.35 -15.15
N ALA A 273 -12.57 -8.47 -14.15
CA ALA A 273 -12.61 -7.02 -14.33
C ALA A 273 -11.48 -6.49 -15.21
N PHE A 274 -10.31 -7.10 -15.13
CA PHE A 274 -9.15 -6.67 -15.93
C PHE A 274 -9.08 -7.35 -17.30
N ASN A 275 -9.78 -8.46 -17.54
CA ASN A 275 -9.83 -9.15 -18.83
C ASN A 275 -11.05 -8.78 -19.70
N SER A 276 -12.06 -8.12 -19.11
CA SER A 276 -13.21 -7.58 -19.83
C SER A 276 -12.89 -6.23 -20.46
#